data_643a034ab500e7cb44ca9df252753fd6
#
_entry.id   643a034ab500e7cb44ca9df252753fd6
#
_cell.length_a   1.000
_cell.length_b   1.000
_cell.length_c   1.000
_cell.angle_alpha   90.00
_cell.angle_beta   90.00
_cell.angle_gamma   90.00
#
_symmetry.space_group_name_H-M   'P 1'
#
loop_
_entity.id
_entity.type
_entity.pdbx_description
1 polymer ?
#
loop_
_entity_poly.entity_id
_entity_poly.type
_entity_poly.pdbx_seq_one_letter_code
_entity_poly.pdbx_strand_id
1 'polypeptide(L)' 'MKYDVLVIAGTTESRQVIEKLLRANPKERILASVATELGKEMLLEYGIDIHVGRLDYDGFLTLFEENPCRKIIDASHPFA' A
#
# COMPACT_ATOMS: atom_id res chain seq x y z
N MET A 1 5.61 7.40 14.02
CA MET A 1 4.89 7.35 12.75
C MET A 1 3.77 6.34 12.84
N LYS A 2 2.66 6.63 12.20
CA LYS A 2 1.51 5.73 12.21
C LYS A 2 1.76 4.46 11.38
N TYR A 3 2.52 4.61 10.29
CA TYR A 3 2.79 3.50 9.38
C TYR A 3 4.28 3.28 9.22
N ASP A 4 4.66 2.03 8.98
CA ASP A 4 6.05 1.68 8.68
C ASP A 4 6.32 1.75 7.17
N VAL A 5 5.32 1.41 6.36
CA VAL A 5 5.47 1.38 4.91
C VAL A 5 4.18 1.80 4.21
N LEU A 6 4.36 2.55 3.12
CA LEU A 6 3.30 2.85 2.16
C LEU A 6 3.54 1.96 0.94
N VAL A 7 2.55 1.15 0.59
CA VAL A 7 2.61 0.28 -0.60
C VAL A 7 1.68 0.88 -1.65
N ILE A 8 2.26 1.27 -2.78
CA ILE A 8 1.46 1.69 -3.92
C ILE A 8 1.04 0.43 -4.65
N ALA A 9 -0.22 0.04 -4.47
CA ALA A 9 -0.75 -1.21 -4.96
C ALA A 9 -1.62 -0.97 -6.20
N GLY A 10 -1.77 -1.95 -7.02
CA GLY A 10 -2.58 -1.82 -8.22
C GLY A 10 -2.52 -3.06 -9.10
N THR A 11 -1.77 -4.07 -8.66
CA THR A 11 -1.60 -5.31 -9.41
C THR A 11 -1.73 -6.50 -8.48
N THR A 12 -1.85 -7.69 -9.08
CA THR A 12 -1.86 -8.94 -8.32
C THR A 12 -0.56 -9.12 -7.53
N GLU A 13 0.55 -8.62 -8.07
CA GLU A 13 1.86 -8.70 -7.42
C GLU A 13 1.92 -7.92 -6.12
N SER A 14 1.10 -6.88 -5.98
CA SER A 14 1.07 -6.11 -4.73
C SER A 14 0.59 -6.95 -3.55
N ARG A 15 -0.28 -7.93 -3.77
CA ARG A 15 -0.69 -8.86 -2.71
C ARG A 15 0.50 -9.65 -2.21
N GLN A 16 1.34 -10.13 -3.14
CA GLN A 16 2.54 -10.89 -2.78
C GLN A 16 3.51 -10.06 -1.97
N VAL A 17 3.67 -8.79 -2.32
CA VAL A 17 4.52 -7.86 -1.56
C VAL A 17 4.00 -7.71 -0.13
N ILE A 18 2.70 -7.47 0.02
CA ILE A 18 2.08 -7.31 1.33
C ILE A 18 2.20 -8.60 2.15
N GLU A 19 1.95 -9.75 1.52
CA GLU A 19 2.10 -11.04 2.21
C GLU A 19 3.53 -11.25 2.71
N LYS A 20 4.52 -10.93 1.89
CA LYS A 20 5.92 -11.07 2.29
C LYS A 20 6.28 -10.13 3.43
N LEU A 21 5.79 -8.89 3.38
CA LEU A 21 6.03 -7.94 4.47
C LEU A 21 5.46 -8.44 5.78
N LEU A 22 4.22 -8.91 5.77
CA LEU A 22 3.55 -9.40 6.98
C LEU A 22 4.14 -10.71 7.48
N ARG A 23 4.64 -11.54 6.57
CA ARG A 23 5.31 -12.79 6.95
C ARG A 23 6.63 -12.50 7.64
N ALA A 24 7.37 -11.52 7.14
CA ALA A 24 8.63 -11.12 7.76
C ALA A 24 8.42 -10.40 9.09
N ASN A 25 7.35 -9.59 9.18
CA ASN A 25 7.01 -8.87 10.40
C ASN A 25 5.49 -8.73 10.51
N PRO A 26 4.82 -9.62 11.27
CA PRO A 26 3.37 -9.56 11.42
C PRO A 26 2.84 -8.26 12.04
N LYS A 27 3.71 -7.48 12.67
CA LYS A 27 3.35 -6.20 13.28
C LYS A 27 3.63 -5.02 12.37
N GLU A 28 4.05 -5.25 11.14
CA GLU A 28 4.30 -4.18 10.17
C GLU A 28 3.02 -3.37 9.97
N ARG A 29 3.12 -2.06 10.11
CA ARG A 29 1.98 -1.17 9.93
C ARG A 29 2.00 -0.67 8.48
N ILE A 30 1.06 -1.15 7.70
CA ILE A 30 1.04 -0.92 6.26
C ILE A 30 -0.14 -0.03 5.90
N LEU A 31 0.13 1.00 5.09
CA LEU A 31 -0.90 1.74 4.38
C LEU A 31 -0.77 1.37 2.90
N ALA A 32 -1.81 0.81 2.33
CA ALA A 32 -1.84 0.50 0.91
C ALA A 32 -2.65 1.57 0.17
N SER A 33 -2.17 1.99 -0.99
CA SER A 33 -2.89 2.90 -1.86
C SER A 33 -3.35 2.13 -3.10
N VAL A 34 -4.66 2.10 -3.33
CA VAL A 34 -5.27 1.42 -4.48
C VAL A 34 -6.14 2.40 -5.24
N ALA A 35 -6.29 2.19 -6.54
CA ALA A 35 -7.05 3.10 -7.39
C ALA A 35 -8.56 2.84 -7.34
N THR A 36 -9.00 1.64 -6.97
CA THR A 36 -10.39 1.23 -7.10
C THR A 36 -10.88 0.47 -5.88
N GLU A 37 -12.21 0.40 -5.72
CA GLU A 37 -12.82 -0.40 -4.67
C GLU A 37 -12.50 -1.89 -4.84
N LEU A 38 -12.40 -2.36 -6.06
CA LEU A 38 -12.00 -3.75 -6.32
C LEU A 38 -10.61 -4.04 -5.76
N GLY A 39 -9.68 -3.10 -5.97
CA GLY A 39 -8.34 -3.22 -5.39
C GLY A 39 -8.37 -3.29 -3.88
N LYS A 40 -9.26 -2.50 -3.25
CA LYS A 40 -9.44 -2.55 -1.81
C LYS A 40 -9.95 -3.93 -1.36
N GLU A 41 -10.95 -4.46 -2.06
CA GLU A 41 -11.51 -5.78 -1.70
C GLU A 41 -10.45 -6.87 -1.73
N MET A 42 -9.52 -6.79 -2.67
CA MET A 42 -8.45 -7.77 -2.79
C MET A 42 -7.49 -7.76 -1.60
N LEU A 43 -7.44 -6.68 -0.84
CA LEU A 43 -6.52 -6.52 0.28
C LEU A 43 -7.18 -6.55 1.65
N LEU A 44 -8.50 -6.67 1.71
CA LEU A 44 -9.23 -6.64 2.98
C LEU A 44 -8.81 -7.74 3.95
N GLU A 45 -8.44 -8.91 3.44
CA GLU A 45 -8.07 -10.05 4.28
C GLU A 45 -6.82 -9.82 5.12
N TYR A 46 -5.99 -8.84 4.75
CA TYR A 46 -4.73 -8.60 5.45
C TYR A 46 -4.86 -7.71 6.67
N GLY A 47 -6.02 -7.11 6.89
CA GLY A 47 -6.25 -6.25 8.05
C GLY A 47 -5.42 -4.98 8.08
N ILE A 48 -4.98 -4.50 6.93
CA ILE A 48 -4.19 -3.28 6.80
C ILE A 48 -5.08 -2.10 6.45
N ASP A 49 -4.55 -0.89 6.63
CA ASP A 49 -5.27 0.31 6.22
C ASP A 49 -5.11 0.53 4.72
N ILE A 50 -6.18 0.97 4.08
CA ILE A 50 -6.22 1.10 2.62
C ILE A 50 -6.79 2.45 2.24
N HIS A 51 -6.06 3.18 1.41
CA HIS A 51 -6.55 4.41 0.77
C HIS A 51 -7.05 4.05 -0.63
N VAL A 52 -8.30 4.44 -0.94
CA VAL A 52 -8.92 4.17 -2.24
C VAL A 52 -9.02 5.47 -3.02
N GLY A 53 -8.57 5.47 -4.25
CA GLY A 53 -8.68 6.60 -5.16
C GLY A 53 -7.44 6.75 -6.01
N ARG A 54 -7.64 7.22 -7.24
CA ARG A 54 -6.52 7.52 -8.13
C ARG A 54 -5.82 8.77 -7.63
N LEU A 55 -4.49 8.71 -7.61
CA LEU A 55 -3.67 9.83 -7.17
C LEU A 55 -2.71 10.23 -8.28
N ASP A 56 -2.63 11.53 -8.53
CA ASP A 56 -1.55 12.09 -9.33
C ASP A 56 -0.33 12.32 -8.43
N TYR A 57 0.70 12.94 -8.97
CA TYR A 57 1.92 13.21 -8.22
C TYR A 57 1.65 14.01 -6.94
N ASP A 58 0.87 15.10 -7.07
CA ASP A 58 0.56 15.93 -5.90
C ASP A 58 -0.28 15.19 -4.89
N GLY A 59 -1.19 14.32 -5.34
CA GLY A 59 -2.00 13.50 -4.46
C GLY A 59 -1.15 12.52 -3.64
N PHE A 60 -0.14 11.91 -4.25
CA PHE A 60 0.78 11.04 -3.52
C PHE A 60 1.61 11.81 -2.51
N LEU A 61 2.09 12.99 -2.87
CA LEU A 61 2.82 13.82 -1.92
C LEU A 61 1.97 14.16 -0.72
N THR A 62 0.72 14.55 -0.94
CA THR A 62 -0.22 14.88 0.13
C THR A 62 -0.47 13.66 1.01
N LEU A 63 -0.72 12.50 0.41
CA LEU A 63 -0.95 11.26 1.15
C LEU A 63 0.24 10.93 2.03
N PHE A 64 1.45 11.04 1.48
CA PHE A 64 2.66 10.75 2.22
C PHE A 64 2.90 11.76 3.35
N GLU A 65 2.63 13.04 3.10
CA GLU A 65 2.79 14.07 4.13
C GLU A 65 1.82 13.88 5.29
N GLU A 66 0.59 13.48 5.00
CA GLU A 66 -0.43 13.21 6.02
C GLU A 66 -0.19 11.89 6.75
N ASN A 67 0.51 10.96 6.12
CA ASN A 67 0.75 9.62 6.64
C ASN A 67 2.24 9.26 6.50
N PRO A 68 3.12 9.95 7.23
CA PRO A 68 4.56 9.67 7.08
C PRO A 68 4.89 8.24 7.44
N CYS A 69 5.78 7.64 6.66
CA CYS A 69 6.21 6.27 6.84
C CYS A 69 7.70 6.15 6.53
N ARG A 70 8.29 5.05 6.98
CA ARG A 70 9.74 4.84 6.84
C ARG A 70 10.17 4.55 5.42
N LYS A 71 9.30 3.89 4.65
CA LYS A 71 9.63 3.49 3.29
C LYS A 71 8.39 3.46 2.43
N ILE A 72 8.60 3.56 1.13
CA ILE A 72 7.57 3.47 0.12
C ILE A 72 7.94 2.35 -0.82
N ILE A 73 7.01 1.46 -1.11
CA ILE A 73 7.20 0.39 -2.08
C ILE A 73 6.20 0.60 -3.21
N ASP A 74 6.71 0.78 -4.42
CA ASP A 74 5.86 0.90 -5.61
C ASP A 74 5.67 -0.49 -6.21
N ALA A 75 4.49 -1.06 -5.96
CA ALA A 75 4.10 -2.36 -6.48
C ALA A 75 3.00 -2.22 -7.54
N SER A 76 2.90 -1.03 -8.16
CA SER A 76 1.87 -0.74 -9.15
C SER A 76 2.21 -1.30 -10.53
N HIS A 77 3.44 -1.70 -10.76
CA HIS A 77 3.89 -2.25 -12.03
C HIS A 77 4.38 -3.68 -11.85
N PRO A 78 4.03 -4.58 -12.77
CA PRO A 78 4.60 -5.92 -12.73
C PRO A 78 6.10 -5.83 -13.03
N PHE A 79 6.89 -6.59 -12.31
CA PHE A 79 8.31 -6.67 -12.58
C PHE A 79 8.56 -7.49 -13.83
N ALA A 80 9.35 -6.95 -14.70
CA ALA A 80 9.77 -7.69 -15.87
C ALA A 80 10.80 -8.75 -15.49
#